data_3630b1ac02e7fecd51948e8cadb74cd2
#
_entry.id   3630b1ac02e7fecd51948e8cadb74cd2
#
_cell.length_a   1.000
_cell.length_b   1.000
_cell.length_c   1.000
_cell.angle_alpha   90.00
_cell.angle_beta   90.00
_cell.angle_gamma   90.00
#
_symmetry.space_group_name_H-M   'P 1'
#
loop_
_entity.id
_entity.type
_entity.pdbx_description
1 polymer ?
#
loop_
_entity_poly.entity_id
_entity_poly.type
_entity_poly.pdbx_seq_one_letter_code
_entity_poly.pdbx_strand_id
1 'polypeptide(L)'
;MTRTPIRLVAVAALVALIAGCEAPQPLGPAGSVADFISRVSTADGSVQAVLRDGTAPVASTAAAPTVPAAGTAVNGGSAKFPVESASEFTTVYVWLLGADGYWELTLPAGASLSDVVVGVAPQVGASTLRLQYGVGSGGSVSQYAAQSLRVYRVGNGDVQVSVSWTGASDVDLHVYDPSGEKVYFDNLTAASGGTLDLDSNPACNLDNVNNENIVWPVGGAPRGEYRVVVDYWDDCGVPRSDYVVTVQAAGLEPQVFSGSFVGAAGANPEAEITTFTY
;
A
#
# COMPACT_ATOMS: atom_id res chain seq x y z
N MET A 1 1.84 -32.32 -84.93
CA MET A 1 1.35 -31.46 -83.84
C MET A 1 1.77 -32.13 -82.50
N THR A 2 2.93 -31.75 -82.01
CA THR A 2 3.57 -32.31 -80.79
C THR A 2 3.34 -31.37 -79.64
N ARG A 3 2.64 -31.85 -78.60
CA ARG A 3 2.39 -31.10 -77.39
C ARG A 3 3.48 -31.40 -76.38
N THR A 4 4.20 -30.35 -75.93
CA THR A 4 5.23 -30.39 -74.90
C THR A 4 4.58 -30.33 -73.53
N PRO A 5 4.97 -31.15 -72.55
CA PRO A 5 4.43 -31.07 -71.19
C PRO A 5 5.16 -29.99 -70.39
N ILE A 6 4.37 -29.14 -69.73
CA ILE A 6 4.82 -28.12 -68.78
C ILE A 6 5.14 -28.85 -67.45
N ARG A 7 6.41 -28.75 -67.01
CA ARG A 7 6.83 -29.23 -65.71
C ARG A 7 6.53 -28.15 -64.65
N LEU A 8 5.65 -28.45 -63.73
CA LEU A 8 5.43 -27.63 -62.53
C LEU A 8 6.62 -27.87 -61.57
N VAL A 9 7.36 -26.79 -61.28
CA VAL A 9 8.37 -26.77 -60.22
C VAL A 9 7.67 -26.30 -58.96
N ALA A 10 7.51 -27.24 -57.98
CA ALA A 10 7.03 -26.88 -56.65
C ALA A 10 8.18 -26.25 -55.85
N VAL A 11 8.05 -24.96 -55.56
CA VAL A 11 8.94 -24.26 -54.62
C VAL A 11 8.42 -24.51 -53.22
N ALA A 12 9.12 -25.34 -52.46
CA ALA A 12 8.87 -25.55 -51.02
C ALA A 12 9.45 -24.31 -50.27
N ALA A 13 8.59 -23.46 -49.78
CA ALA A 13 8.98 -22.40 -48.87
C ALA A 13 9.28 -22.99 -47.47
N LEU A 14 10.55 -23.00 -47.08
CA LEU A 14 11.00 -23.39 -45.76
C LEU A 14 10.70 -22.20 -44.82
N VAL A 15 9.63 -22.27 -44.05
CA VAL A 15 9.35 -21.31 -42.94
C VAL A 15 10.28 -21.67 -41.80
N ALA A 16 11.36 -20.93 -41.63
CA ALA A 16 12.21 -20.98 -40.45
C ALA A 16 11.43 -20.37 -39.28
N LEU A 17 10.96 -21.19 -38.36
CA LEU A 17 10.51 -20.76 -37.04
C LEU A 17 11.73 -20.22 -36.28
N ILE A 18 11.89 -18.90 -36.28
CA ILE A 18 12.80 -18.22 -35.36
C ILE A 18 12.09 -18.31 -34.01
N ALA A 19 12.51 -19.25 -33.16
CA ALA A 19 12.23 -19.20 -31.74
C ALA A 19 12.99 -17.98 -31.20
N GLY A 20 12.33 -16.82 -31.19
CA GLY A 20 12.82 -15.66 -30.49
C GLY A 20 12.93 -16.01 -29.02
N CYS A 21 14.16 -16.04 -28.46
CA CYS A 21 14.34 -15.91 -27.02
C CYS A 21 13.76 -14.54 -26.65
N GLU A 22 12.53 -14.54 -26.18
CA GLU A 22 11.93 -13.37 -25.57
C GLU A 22 12.79 -13.05 -24.34
N ALA A 23 13.43 -11.87 -24.33
CA ALA A 23 14.20 -11.43 -23.18
C ALA A 23 13.26 -11.50 -21.96
N PRO A 24 13.72 -12.00 -20.80
CA PRO A 24 12.89 -12.05 -19.62
C PRO A 24 12.32 -10.67 -19.36
N GLN A 25 10.99 -10.58 -19.33
CA GLN A 25 10.28 -9.32 -19.03
C GLN A 25 10.74 -8.84 -17.66
N PRO A 26 11.03 -7.56 -17.47
CA PRO A 26 11.35 -7.02 -16.17
C PRO A 26 10.21 -7.36 -15.20
N LEU A 27 10.55 -8.00 -14.09
CA LEU A 27 9.60 -8.56 -13.10
C LEU A 27 8.94 -7.49 -12.21
N GLY A 28 9.06 -6.20 -12.56
CA GLY A 28 8.50 -5.09 -11.80
C GLY A 28 8.66 -3.76 -12.52
N PRO A 29 8.20 -2.66 -11.91
CA PRO A 29 8.36 -1.33 -12.46
C PRO A 29 9.84 -0.92 -12.48
N ALA A 30 10.30 -0.29 -13.55
CA ALA A 30 11.61 0.34 -13.59
C ALA A 30 11.58 1.65 -12.81
N GLY A 31 12.61 1.92 -12.00
CA GLY A 31 12.74 3.13 -11.19
C GLY A 31 13.25 2.84 -9.78
N SER A 32 13.33 3.85 -8.95
CA SER A 32 13.66 3.72 -7.54
C SER A 32 12.48 3.15 -6.75
N VAL A 33 12.75 2.35 -5.72
CA VAL A 33 11.71 1.91 -4.78
C VAL A 33 10.93 3.10 -4.20
N ALA A 34 11.57 4.25 -4.01
CA ALA A 34 10.95 5.47 -3.49
C ALA A 34 9.92 6.10 -4.45
N ASP A 35 9.98 5.79 -5.75
CA ASP A 35 8.96 6.24 -6.71
C ASP A 35 7.61 5.56 -6.49
N PHE A 36 7.59 4.46 -5.74
CA PHE A 36 6.40 3.64 -5.46
C PHE A 36 6.07 3.56 -3.98
N ILE A 37 7.08 3.40 -3.14
CA ILE A 37 6.97 3.29 -1.69
C ILE A 37 7.63 4.50 -1.06
N SER A 38 6.81 5.43 -0.58
CA SER A 38 7.27 6.71 -0.03
C SER A 38 7.84 6.59 1.39
N ARG A 39 7.45 5.54 2.12
CA ARG A 39 7.81 5.35 3.54
C ARG A 39 7.72 3.89 3.93
N VAL A 40 8.55 3.51 4.88
CA VAL A 40 8.40 2.29 5.68
C VAL A 40 8.68 2.65 7.14
N SER A 41 7.85 2.19 8.08
CA SER A 41 8.02 2.48 9.52
C SER A 41 7.43 1.36 10.38
N THR A 42 7.70 1.40 11.68
CA THR A 42 6.90 0.65 12.67
C THR A 42 5.47 1.19 12.73
N ALA A 43 4.52 0.37 13.20
CA ALA A 43 3.11 0.75 13.26
C ALA A 43 2.83 1.95 14.18
N ASP A 44 3.59 2.09 15.26
CA ASP A 44 3.52 3.24 16.18
C ASP A 44 4.24 4.50 15.64
N GLY A 45 4.88 4.39 14.48
CA GLY A 45 5.63 5.48 13.86
C GLY A 45 6.92 5.88 14.58
N SER A 46 7.29 5.17 15.66
CA SER A 46 8.46 5.52 16.49
C SER A 46 9.79 5.31 15.75
N VAL A 47 9.81 4.39 14.78
CA VAL A 47 10.97 4.12 13.94
C VAL A 47 10.62 4.26 12.48
N GLN A 48 11.41 5.07 11.76
CA GLN A 48 11.33 5.22 10.31
C GLN A 48 12.47 4.43 9.67
N ALA A 49 12.18 3.75 8.57
CA ALA A 49 13.20 3.09 7.77
C ALA A 49 14.08 4.11 7.04
N VAL A 50 15.30 3.71 6.76
CA VAL A 50 16.24 4.47 5.93
C VAL A 50 16.20 3.90 4.52
N LEU A 51 16.02 4.77 3.53
CA LEU A 51 16.17 4.40 2.13
C LEU A 51 17.66 4.13 1.85
N ARG A 52 17.93 3.00 1.21
CA ARG A 52 19.26 2.57 0.75
C ARG A 52 19.27 2.44 -0.76
N ASP A 53 20.32 2.93 -1.38
CA ASP A 53 20.56 2.75 -2.81
C ASP A 53 21.06 1.34 -3.12
N GLY A 54 20.90 0.92 -4.36
CA GLY A 54 21.39 -0.35 -4.88
C GLY A 54 20.48 -1.54 -4.61
N THR A 55 21.04 -2.74 -4.65
CA THR A 55 20.27 -3.98 -4.51
C THR A 55 20.06 -4.34 -3.04
N ALA A 56 18.91 -4.94 -2.74
CA ALA A 56 18.64 -5.51 -1.42
C ALA A 56 19.74 -6.49 -0.99
N PRO A 57 20.01 -6.64 0.32
CA PRO A 57 21.07 -7.52 0.82
C PRO A 57 20.91 -8.96 0.34
N VAL A 58 21.99 -9.66 0.11
CA VAL A 58 21.98 -11.05 -0.33
C VAL A 58 21.41 -11.95 0.77
N ALA A 59 20.41 -12.75 0.42
CA ALA A 59 19.78 -13.68 1.34
C ALA A 59 20.75 -14.80 1.77
N SER A 60 20.70 -15.15 3.05
CA SER A 60 21.33 -16.36 3.61
C SER A 60 20.42 -17.59 3.40
N THR A 61 20.72 -18.67 4.09
CA THR A 61 19.89 -19.89 4.13
C THR A 61 18.81 -19.85 5.22
N ALA A 62 18.73 -18.78 6.03
CA ALA A 62 17.72 -18.63 7.07
C ALA A 62 16.32 -18.52 6.45
N ALA A 63 15.32 -19.09 7.10
CA ALA A 63 13.94 -19.10 6.60
C ALA A 63 13.40 -17.69 6.34
N ALA A 64 12.60 -17.52 5.29
CA ALA A 64 11.89 -16.28 5.00
C ALA A 64 10.93 -15.91 6.16
N PRO A 65 10.68 -14.61 6.40
CA PRO A 65 9.62 -14.21 7.29
C PRO A 65 8.25 -14.60 6.73
N THR A 66 7.26 -14.68 7.60
CA THR A 66 5.85 -14.79 7.21
C THR A 66 5.28 -13.38 7.08
N VAL A 67 4.65 -13.08 5.95
CA VAL A 67 3.89 -11.86 5.69
C VAL A 67 2.57 -12.23 5.00
N PRO A 68 1.51 -11.41 5.08
CA PRO A 68 0.30 -11.64 4.29
C PRO A 68 0.62 -11.69 2.78
N ALA A 69 0.10 -12.68 2.06
CA ALA A 69 0.38 -12.85 0.63
C ALA A 69 -0.14 -11.69 -0.23
N ALA A 70 -1.19 -11.01 0.24
CA ALA A 70 -1.81 -9.88 -0.43
C ALA A 70 -2.19 -8.78 0.57
N GLY A 71 -2.28 -7.56 0.07
CA GLY A 71 -2.78 -6.39 0.78
C GLY A 71 -3.32 -5.36 -0.20
N THR A 72 -3.95 -4.33 0.35
CA THR A 72 -4.53 -3.21 -0.40
C THR A 72 -4.04 -1.90 0.18
N ALA A 73 -3.91 -0.88 -0.66
CA ALA A 73 -3.64 0.49 -0.28
C ALA A 73 -4.19 1.44 -1.35
N VAL A 74 -4.28 2.71 -1.04
CA VAL A 74 -4.50 3.78 -2.03
C VAL A 74 -3.21 4.54 -2.30
N ASN A 75 -3.11 5.20 -3.45
CA ASN A 75 -2.01 6.15 -3.70
C ASN A 75 -2.04 7.28 -2.67
N GLY A 76 -0.90 7.62 -2.08
CA GLY A 76 -0.80 8.58 -0.99
C GLY A 76 -1.18 8.02 0.39
N GLY A 77 -1.77 6.84 0.46
CA GLY A 77 -2.12 6.16 1.70
C GLY A 77 -1.03 5.19 2.18
N SER A 78 -1.35 4.46 3.24
CA SER A 78 -0.47 3.43 3.80
C SER A 78 -1.25 2.17 4.12
N ALA A 79 -0.53 1.04 4.23
CA ALA A 79 -1.08 -0.21 4.75
C ALA A 79 -0.14 -0.82 5.78
N LYS A 80 -0.70 -1.56 6.74
CA LYS A 80 0.03 -2.21 7.83
C LYS A 80 0.08 -3.71 7.59
N PHE A 81 1.27 -4.29 7.79
CA PHE A 81 1.50 -5.73 7.62
C PHE A 81 2.32 -6.29 8.76
N PRO A 82 1.88 -7.40 9.38
CA PRO A 82 2.72 -8.14 10.29
C PRO A 82 3.86 -8.82 9.52
N VAL A 83 5.07 -8.70 10.04
CA VAL A 83 6.27 -9.41 9.60
C VAL A 83 6.69 -10.31 10.76
N GLU A 84 6.55 -11.62 10.58
CA GLU A 84 6.81 -12.61 11.62
C GLU A 84 7.95 -13.55 11.22
N SER A 85 8.77 -13.95 12.16
CA SER A 85 9.86 -14.89 11.95
C SER A 85 9.99 -15.84 13.13
N ALA A 86 10.39 -17.09 12.85
CA ALA A 86 10.68 -18.09 13.88
C ALA A 86 11.89 -17.72 14.76
N SER A 87 12.73 -16.80 14.29
CA SER A 87 13.90 -16.30 15.04
C SER A 87 13.77 -14.80 15.23
N GLU A 88 14.31 -14.29 16.33
CA GLU A 88 14.40 -12.84 16.56
C GLU A 88 15.20 -12.14 15.46
N PHE A 89 14.74 -10.98 15.08
CA PHE A 89 15.39 -10.09 14.13
C PHE A 89 15.44 -8.66 14.68
N THR A 90 16.40 -7.89 14.22
CA THR A 90 16.57 -6.47 14.57
C THR A 90 16.37 -5.55 13.40
N THR A 91 16.24 -6.10 12.19
CA THR A 91 16.10 -5.30 10.97
C THR A 91 15.08 -5.94 10.04
N VAL A 92 14.20 -5.12 9.47
CA VAL A 92 13.31 -5.50 8.35
C VAL A 92 13.77 -4.78 7.10
N TYR A 93 13.92 -5.52 6.01
CA TYR A 93 14.23 -5.01 4.69
C TYR A 93 12.97 -5.09 3.83
N VAL A 94 12.61 -3.99 3.18
CA VAL A 94 11.45 -3.93 2.27
C VAL A 94 11.89 -3.33 0.95
N TRP A 95 11.60 -4.02 -0.14
CA TRP A 95 11.87 -3.49 -1.48
C TRP A 95 10.81 -3.94 -2.47
N LEU A 96 10.88 -3.38 -3.67
CA LEU A 96 9.98 -3.69 -4.76
C LEU A 96 10.73 -4.49 -5.84
N LEU A 97 10.19 -5.64 -6.21
CA LEU A 97 10.80 -6.48 -7.24
C LEU A 97 10.91 -5.71 -8.57
N GLY A 98 12.14 -5.55 -9.05
CA GLY A 98 12.45 -4.84 -10.30
C GLY A 98 12.76 -3.36 -10.14
N ALA A 99 12.61 -2.76 -8.96
CA ALA A 99 13.04 -1.39 -8.68
C ALA A 99 14.43 -1.37 -8.01
N ASP A 100 15.12 -0.25 -8.14
CA ASP A 100 16.39 0.02 -7.45
C ASP A 100 16.14 0.54 -6.04
N GLY A 101 17.03 0.16 -5.12
CA GLY A 101 16.96 0.58 -3.72
C GLY A 101 16.07 -0.32 -2.85
N TYR A 102 16.18 -0.11 -1.55
CA TYR A 102 15.39 -0.80 -0.54
C TYR A 102 15.25 0.04 0.72
N TRP A 103 14.22 -0.25 1.51
CA TRP A 103 14.01 0.33 2.83
C TRP A 103 14.59 -0.57 3.90
N GLU A 104 15.37 0.00 4.83
CA GLU A 104 15.98 -0.67 5.97
C GLU A 104 15.40 -0.12 7.27
N LEU A 105 14.55 -0.90 7.92
CA LEU A 105 13.91 -0.58 9.19
C LEU A 105 14.67 -1.28 10.32
N THR A 106 15.43 -0.53 11.13
CA THR A 106 16.16 -1.07 12.27
C THR A 106 15.34 -0.89 13.53
N LEU A 107 14.96 -1.98 14.15
CA LEU A 107 14.18 -2.02 15.39
C LEU A 107 15.08 -1.70 16.61
N PRO A 108 14.54 -1.05 17.64
CA PRO A 108 15.30 -0.72 18.85
C PRO A 108 15.69 -1.95 19.70
N ALA A 109 14.99 -3.07 19.53
CA ALA A 109 15.24 -4.33 20.17
C ALA A 109 14.90 -5.50 19.24
N GLY A 110 15.43 -6.69 19.53
CA GLY A 110 15.07 -7.91 18.82
C GLY A 110 13.59 -8.23 18.98
N ALA A 111 12.96 -8.70 17.91
CA ALA A 111 11.55 -9.10 17.88
C ALA A 111 11.38 -10.33 16.98
N SER A 112 10.39 -11.16 17.27
CA SER A 112 9.93 -12.23 16.36
C SER A 112 8.70 -11.82 15.53
N LEU A 113 8.10 -10.68 15.87
CA LEU A 113 6.97 -10.07 15.17
C LEU A 113 7.15 -8.54 15.20
N SER A 114 6.96 -7.90 14.07
CA SER A 114 6.88 -6.44 13.95
C SER A 114 5.79 -6.07 12.96
N ASP A 115 4.89 -5.19 13.36
CA ASP A 115 3.95 -4.56 12.44
C ASP A 115 4.68 -3.46 11.66
N VAL A 116 4.71 -3.59 10.35
CA VAL A 116 5.36 -2.67 9.41
C VAL A 116 4.32 -1.92 8.63
N VAL A 117 4.42 -0.60 8.61
CA VAL A 117 3.61 0.28 7.77
C VAL A 117 4.38 0.60 6.50
N VAL A 118 3.72 0.40 5.36
CA VAL A 118 4.24 0.70 4.02
C VAL A 118 3.37 1.80 3.41
N GLY A 119 3.95 2.96 3.17
CA GLY A 119 3.30 4.11 2.53
C GLY A 119 3.49 4.09 1.02
N VAL A 120 2.42 4.26 0.28
CA VAL A 120 2.42 4.33 -1.20
C VAL A 120 2.59 5.77 -1.65
N ALA A 121 3.45 5.98 -2.64
CA ALA A 121 3.68 7.33 -3.17
C ALA A 121 2.45 7.88 -3.89
N PRO A 122 2.14 9.20 -3.75
CA PRO A 122 0.89 9.78 -4.29
C PRO A 122 0.75 9.69 -5.81
N GLN A 123 1.85 9.62 -6.54
CA GLN A 123 1.86 9.54 -8.01
C GLN A 123 1.60 8.13 -8.56
N VAL A 124 1.60 7.10 -7.72
CA VAL A 124 1.38 5.71 -8.15
C VAL A 124 -0.03 5.58 -8.74
N GLY A 125 -0.12 5.05 -9.95
CA GLY A 125 -1.40 4.69 -10.58
C GLY A 125 -1.98 3.39 -10.01
N ALA A 126 -3.22 3.07 -10.42
CA ALA A 126 -3.81 1.77 -10.10
C ALA A 126 -2.90 0.65 -10.63
N SER A 127 -2.42 -0.21 -9.75
CA SER A 127 -1.40 -1.22 -10.06
C SER A 127 -1.33 -2.31 -8.99
N THR A 128 -0.51 -3.31 -9.24
CA THR A 128 -0.11 -4.28 -8.22
C THR A 128 1.40 -4.23 -8.06
N LEU A 129 1.85 -3.83 -6.88
CA LEU A 129 3.25 -3.79 -6.51
C LEU A 129 3.66 -5.13 -5.90
N ARG A 130 4.81 -5.66 -6.32
CA ARG A 130 5.37 -6.90 -5.78
C ARG A 130 6.44 -6.58 -4.76
N LEU A 131 6.01 -6.47 -3.50
CA LEU A 131 6.90 -6.24 -2.38
C LEU A 131 7.66 -7.51 -2.00
N GLN A 132 8.87 -7.33 -1.52
CA GLN A 132 9.70 -8.37 -0.94
C GLN A 132 10.09 -7.95 0.47
N TYR A 133 10.09 -8.90 1.39
CA TYR A 133 10.47 -8.71 2.79
C TYR A 133 11.59 -9.67 3.17
N GLY A 134 12.62 -9.15 3.81
CA GLY A 134 13.64 -9.93 4.49
C GLY A 134 13.78 -9.45 5.91
N VAL A 135 14.20 -10.33 6.80
CA VAL A 135 14.54 -9.96 8.18
C VAL A 135 16.00 -10.28 8.46
N GLY A 136 16.62 -9.49 9.32
CA GLY A 136 18.05 -9.64 9.61
C GLY A 136 18.39 -9.46 11.07
N SER A 137 19.50 -10.10 11.47
CA SER A 137 20.16 -9.93 12.77
C SER A 137 21.65 -10.18 12.61
N GLY A 138 22.51 -9.32 13.20
CA GLY A 138 23.94 -9.51 13.21
C GLY A 138 24.61 -9.56 11.80
N GLY A 139 24.01 -8.89 10.80
CA GLY A 139 24.54 -8.85 9.43
C GLY A 139 24.12 -10.02 8.54
N SER A 140 23.34 -10.97 9.05
CA SER A 140 22.74 -12.06 8.25
C SER A 140 21.30 -11.70 7.89
N VAL A 141 20.88 -11.96 6.64
CA VAL A 141 19.53 -11.69 6.14
C VAL A 141 18.86 -13.00 5.75
N SER A 142 17.59 -13.17 6.11
CA SER A 142 16.78 -14.34 5.77
C SER A 142 16.57 -14.51 4.26
N GLN A 143 16.01 -15.63 3.84
CA GLN A 143 15.31 -15.72 2.56
C GLN A 143 14.18 -14.69 2.51
N TYR A 144 13.64 -14.40 1.32
CA TYR A 144 12.68 -13.34 1.09
C TYR A 144 11.25 -13.87 1.01
N ALA A 145 10.33 -13.18 1.67
CA ALA A 145 8.90 -13.37 1.50
C ALA A 145 8.34 -12.37 0.48
N ALA A 146 7.42 -12.80 -0.35
CA ALA A 146 6.78 -11.98 -1.37
C ALA A 146 5.35 -11.62 -0.95
N GLN A 147 4.93 -10.38 -1.27
CA GLN A 147 3.58 -9.88 -1.08
C GLN A 147 3.11 -9.13 -2.33
N SER A 148 1.85 -9.30 -2.69
CA SER A 148 1.17 -8.49 -3.71
C SER A 148 0.39 -7.37 -3.04
N LEU A 149 0.83 -6.12 -3.19
CA LEU A 149 0.12 -4.93 -2.72
C LEU A 149 -0.68 -4.33 -3.89
N ARG A 150 -2.00 -4.44 -3.84
CA ARG A 150 -2.87 -3.81 -4.82
C ARG A 150 -3.09 -2.35 -4.45
N VAL A 151 -2.73 -1.44 -5.36
CA VAL A 151 -2.94 -0.01 -5.21
C VAL A 151 -4.18 0.41 -5.97
N TYR A 152 -5.14 1.02 -5.28
CA TYR A 152 -6.30 1.66 -5.87
C TYR A 152 -6.00 3.13 -6.10
N ARG A 153 -6.42 3.65 -7.25
CA ARG A 153 -6.25 5.06 -7.59
C ARG A 153 -7.40 5.87 -7.00
N VAL A 154 -7.06 6.83 -6.16
CA VAL A 154 -7.96 7.84 -5.56
C VAL A 154 -7.47 9.24 -5.89
N GLY A 155 -8.27 10.26 -5.57
CA GLY A 155 -7.87 11.64 -5.63
C GLY A 155 -6.72 11.95 -4.68
N ASN A 156 -5.85 12.86 -5.09
CA ASN A 156 -4.86 13.51 -4.25
C ASN A 156 -4.91 15.02 -4.48
N GLY A 157 -4.47 15.79 -3.51
CA GLY A 157 -4.61 17.24 -3.59
C GLY A 157 -3.83 17.99 -2.51
N ASP A 158 -4.35 19.14 -2.10
CA ASP A 158 -3.75 19.93 -1.03
C ASP A 158 -3.84 19.21 0.33
N VAL A 159 -4.98 18.55 0.56
CA VAL A 159 -5.20 17.70 1.73
C VAL A 159 -5.77 16.37 1.24
N GLN A 160 -5.19 15.29 1.70
CA GLN A 160 -5.68 13.93 1.51
C GLN A 160 -5.59 13.20 2.84
N VAL A 161 -6.69 12.57 3.25
CA VAL A 161 -6.72 11.68 4.41
C VAL A 161 -7.23 10.33 3.92
N SER A 162 -6.51 9.27 4.24
CA SER A 162 -6.93 7.91 3.92
C SER A 162 -6.86 7.02 5.15
N VAL A 163 -7.74 6.04 5.22
CA VAL A 163 -7.66 4.93 6.17
C VAL A 163 -7.57 3.62 5.38
N SER A 164 -6.74 2.71 5.85
CA SER A 164 -6.75 1.30 5.44
C SER A 164 -6.90 0.42 6.67
N TRP A 165 -7.57 -0.74 6.52
CA TRP A 165 -7.75 -1.66 7.64
C TRP A 165 -7.61 -3.12 7.24
N THR A 166 -7.43 -3.96 8.25
CA THR A 166 -7.41 -5.42 8.11
C THR A 166 -8.77 -5.99 8.45
N GLY A 167 -9.08 -7.17 7.93
CA GLY A 167 -10.36 -7.82 8.21
C GLY A 167 -11.50 -7.31 7.30
N ALA A 168 -12.59 -8.06 7.32
CA ALA A 168 -13.76 -7.79 6.50
C ALA A 168 -14.80 -7.06 7.35
N SER A 169 -14.48 -5.84 7.79
CA SER A 169 -15.32 -4.95 8.59
C SER A 169 -15.66 -3.68 7.82
N ASP A 170 -16.58 -2.91 8.35
CA ASP A 170 -16.96 -1.60 7.89
C ASP A 170 -16.35 -0.54 8.79
N VAL A 171 -15.46 0.27 8.23
CA VAL A 171 -14.70 1.31 8.93
C VAL A 171 -14.81 2.61 8.18
N ASP A 172 -15.45 3.61 8.80
CA ASP A 172 -15.72 4.90 8.20
C ASP A 172 -14.65 5.95 8.56
N LEU A 173 -14.23 6.73 7.58
CA LEU A 173 -13.38 7.89 7.74
C LEU A 173 -14.23 9.16 7.82
N HIS A 174 -14.04 9.94 8.88
CA HIS A 174 -14.65 11.25 9.04
C HIS A 174 -13.57 12.34 9.07
N VAL A 175 -13.68 13.34 8.23
CA VAL A 175 -12.81 14.52 8.29
C VAL A 175 -13.65 15.77 8.42
N TYR A 176 -13.37 16.55 9.48
CA TYR A 176 -13.97 17.87 9.69
C TYR A 176 -13.04 18.92 9.11
N ASP A 177 -13.56 19.80 8.28
CA ASP A 177 -12.82 20.91 7.71
C ASP A 177 -12.75 22.10 8.69
N PRO A 178 -12.00 23.19 8.37
CA PRO A 178 -11.90 24.37 9.24
C PRO A 178 -13.21 25.12 9.50
N SER A 179 -14.27 24.88 8.72
CA SER A 179 -15.60 25.40 9.01
C SER A 179 -16.39 24.56 10.00
N GLY A 180 -15.90 23.35 10.31
CA GLY A 180 -16.56 22.34 11.12
C GLY A 180 -17.49 21.44 10.30
N GLU A 181 -17.52 21.58 8.98
CA GLU A 181 -18.30 20.67 8.13
C GLU A 181 -17.63 19.30 8.04
N LYS A 182 -18.40 18.22 8.25
CA LYS A 182 -17.92 16.84 8.23
C LYS A 182 -18.10 16.25 6.83
N VAL A 183 -17.00 15.72 6.24
CA VAL A 183 -17.03 14.83 5.07
C VAL A 183 -17.00 13.40 5.57
N TYR A 184 -17.96 12.58 5.14
CA TYR A 184 -18.11 11.18 5.53
C TYR A 184 -19.20 10.51 4.65
N PHE A 185 -19.60 9.26 4.89
CA PHE A 185 -20.53 8.49 4.04
C PHE A 185 -21.91 9.17 3.82
N ASP A 186 -22.42 9.96 4.77
CA ASP A 186 -23.72 10.65 4.64
C ASP A 186 -23.59 12.11 4.15
N ASN A 187 -22.38 12.64 4.05
CA ASN A 187 -22.05 13.93 3.41
C ASN A 187 -20.78 13.77 2.57
N LEU A 188 -20.95 13.23 1.39
CA LEU A 188 -19.83 12.87 0.50
C LEU A 188 -19.01 14.07 0.01
N THR A 189 -19.60 15.28 0.04
CA THR A 189 -18.92 16.48 -0.47
C THR A 189 -19.28 17.69 0.37
N ALA A 190 -18.28 18.29 1.02
CA ALA A 190 -18.43 19.52 1.77
C ALA A 190 -18.49 20.75 0.85
N ALA A 191 -19.11 21.83 1.33
CA ALA A 191 -19.14 23.12 0.65
C ALA A 191 -17.71 23.69 0.39
N SER A 192 -16.75 23.31 1.21
CA SER A 192 -15.32 23.63 1.04
C SER A 192 -14.62 22.85 -0.07
N GLY A 193 -15.29 21.89 -0.73
CA GLY A 193 -14.76 21.09 -1.82
C GLY A 193 -14.09 19.77 -1.41
N GLY A 194 -14.10 19.43 -0.12
CA GLY A 194 -13.66 18.11 0.35
C GLY A 194 -14.61 17.02 -0.12
N THR A 195 -14.09 15.87 -0.55
CA THR A 195 -14.89 14.77 -1.11
C THR A 195 -14.40 13.43 -0.60
N LEU A 196 -15.32 12.58 -0.14
CA LEU A 196 -15.09 11.15 0.07
C LEU A 196 -15.20 10.48 -1.32
N ASP A 197 -14.05 10.13 -1.91
CA ASP A 197 -13.97 9.59 -3.27
C ASP A 197 -13.71 8.08 -3.32
N LEU A 198 -13.52 7.47 -2.17
CA LEU A 198 -13.51 6.02 -1.97
C LEU A 198 -14.17 5.69 -0.62
N ASP A 199 -15.22 4.88 -0.68
CA ASP A 199 -15.98 4.34 0.44
C ASP A 199 -16.04 2.81 0.25
N SER A 200 -15.57 2.05 1.23
CA SER A 200 -15.36 0.61 1.11
C SER A 200 -16.11 -0.15 2.20
N ASN A 201 -16.74 -1.25 1.79
CA ASN A 201 -17.52 -2.17 2.64
C ASN A 201 -18.81 -1.57 3.24
N PRO A 202 -19.47 -0.56 2.65
CA PRO A 202 -20.58 0.15 3.27
C PRO A 202 -21.69 -0.83 3.72
N ALA A 203 -22.09 -0.73 4.98
CA ALA A 203 -23.09 -1.61 5.62
C ALA A 203 -22.77 -3.11 5.43
N CYS A 204 -21.49 -3.48 5.59
CA CYS A 204 -20.98 -4.84 5.39
C CYS A 204 -21.18 -5.41 3.97
N ASN A 205 -21.36 -4.57 2.96
CA ASN A 205 -21.29 -5.00 1.57
C ASN A 205 -19.82 -5.08 1.11
N LEU A 206 -19.18 -6.19 1.46
CA LEU A 206 -17.73 -6.36 1.37
C LEU A 206 -17.22 -6.33 -0.07
N ASP A 207 -16.40 -5.34 -0.40
CA ASP A 207 -15.73 -5.20 -1.69
C ASP A 207 -14.24 -5.64 -1.65
N ASN A 208 -13.71 -5.93 -0.46
CA ASN A 208 -12.33 -6.33 -0.20
C ASN A 208 -11.29 -5.26 -0.59
N VAL A 209 -11.69 -4.00 -0.65
CA VAL A 209 -10.77 -2.87 -0.83
C VAL A 209 -10.21 -2.45 0.51
N ASN A 210 -11.05 -2.37 1.54
CA ASN A 210 -10.67 -2.04 2.93
C ASN A 210 -9.88 -0.74 3.02
N ASN A 211 -10.31 0.28 2.27
CA ASN A 211 -9.72 1.60 2.27
C ASN A 211 -10.81 2.65 2.07
N GLU A 212 -10.65 3.80 2.71
CA GLU A 212 -11.39 5.00 2.42
C GLU A 212 -10.47 6.18 2.16
N ASN A 213 -10.97 7.16 1.42
CA ASN A 213 -10.19 8.33 1.06
C ASN A 213 -11.05 9.59 1.00
N ILE A 214 -10.61 10.63 1.69
CA ILE A 214 -11.19 11.98 1.62
C ILE A 214 -10.12 12.94 1.13
N VAL A 215 -10.48 13.76 0.14
CA VAL A 215 -9.52 14.64 -0.54
C VAL A 215 -10.09 16.03 -0.77
N TRP A 216 -9.28 17.06 -0.60
CA TRP A 216 -9.45 18.41 -1.12
C TRP A 216 -8.50 18.59 -2.29
N PRO A 217 -9.00 18.93 -3.50
CA PRO A 217 -8.17 19.05 -4.70
C PRO A 217 -7.15 20.17 -4.58
N VAL A 218 -6.14 20.15 -5.44
CA VAL A 218 -5.08 21.16 -5.49
C VAL A 218 -5.66 22.56 -5.66
N GLY A 219 -5.28 23.49 -4.80
CA GLY A 219 -5.79 24.87 -4.75
C GLY A 219 -7.19 25.01 -4.12
N GLY A 220 -7.76 23.91 -3.58
CA GLY A 220 -9.13 23.88 -3.05
C GLY A 220 -9.25 23.75 -1.55
N ALA A 221 -8.23 23.29 -0.84
CA ALA A 221 -8.34 23.10 0.59
C ALA A 221 -8.35 24.42 1.37
N PRO A 222 -9.36 24.68 2.22
CA PRO A 222 -9.34 25.86 3.09
C PRO A 222 -8.22 25.78 4.12
N ARG A 223 -7.63 26.93 4.44
CA ARG A 223 -6.62 27.02 5.50
C ARG A 223 -7.29 26.99 6.86
N GLY A 224 -6.72 26.24 7.79
CA GLY A 224 -7.17 26.14 9.17
C GLY A 224 -7.00 24.75 9.75
N GLU A 225 -7.70 24.49 10.86
CA GLU A 225 -7.62 23.24 11.57
C GLU A 225 -8.58 22.19 10.99
N TYR A 226 -8.06 21.01 10.73
CA TYR A 226 -8.79 19.80 10.34
C TYR A 226 -8.80 18.82 11.49
N ARG A 227 -9.89 18.08 11.68
CA ARG A 227 -10.00 16.99 12.65
C ARG A 227 -10.33 15.68 11.95
N VAL A 228 -9.58 14.63 12.25
CA VAL A 228 -9.70 13.30 11.66
C VAL A 228 -10.21 12.32 12.70
N VAL A 229 -11.24 11.58 12.35
CA VAL A 229 -11.87 10.56 13.18
C VAL A 229 -12.06 9.30 12.34
N VAL A 230 -11.96 8.14 12.97
CA VAL A 230 -12.31 6.85 12.38
C VAL A 230 -13.39 6.21 13.22
N ASP A 231 -14.46 5.77 12.57
CA ASP A 231 -15.57 5.06 13.20
C ASP A 231 -15.53 3.57 12.81
N TYR A 232 -15.77 2.70 13.79
CA TYR A 232 -15.96 1.27 13.56
C TYR A 232 -17.47 1.01 13.40
N TRP A 233 -17.97 1.30 12.19
CA TRP A 233 -19.40 1.28 11.89
C TRP A 233 -20.00 -0.09 12.14
N ASP A 234 -19.38 -1.16 11.59
CA ASP A 234 -19.83 -2.53 11.83
C ASP A 234 -18.64 -3.51 11.80
N ASP A 235 -18.63 -4.47 12.72
CA ASP A 235 -17.60 -5.51 12.75
C ASP A 235 -17.78 -6.56 11.64
N CYS A 236 -18.96 -6.62 11.00
CA CYS A 236 -19.31 -7.59 9.96
C CYS A 236 -18.99 -9.05 10.34
N GLY A 237 -18.92 -9.32 11.66
CA GLY A 237 -18.63 -10.63 12.22
C GLY A 237 -17.14 -10.93 12.41
N VAL A 238 -16.23 -9.97 12.22
CA VAL A 238 -14.80 -10.17 12.53
C VAL A 238 -14.46 -9.69 13.95
N PRO A 239 -13.58 -10.40 14.69
CA PRO A 239 -13.30 -10.08 16.09
C PRO A 239 -12.35 -8.88 16.26
N ARG A 240 -11.70 -8.43 15.17
CA ARG A 240 -10.69 -7.37 15.23
C ARG A 240 -10.48 -6.75 13.85
N SER A 241 -10.31 -5.44 13.83
CA SER A 241 -9.83 -4.67 12.68
C SER A 241 -8.69 -3.76 13.11
N ASP A 242 -7.52 -3.94 12.50
CA ASP A 242 -6.40 -3.03 12.70
C ASP A 242 -6.42 -1.98 11.58
N TYR A 243 -6.25 -0.72 11.93
CA TYR A 243 -6.29 0.36 10.94
C TYR A 243 -5.01 1.19 10.91
N VAL A 244 -4.77 1.83 9.77
CA VAL A 244 -3.75 2.86 9.56
C VAL A 244 -4.38 4.06 8.87
N VAL A 245 -4.23 5.22 9.48
CA VAL A 245 -4.64 6.50 8.89
C VAL A 245 -3.41 7.23 8.39
N THR A 246 -3.49 7.76 7.17
CA THR A 246 -2.46 8.61 6.58
C THR A 246 -3.04 9.98 6.31
N VAL A 247 -2.40 11.02 6.84
CA VAL A 247 -2.70 12.43 6.57
C VAL A 247 -1.59 13.00 5.70
N GLN A 248 -1.95 13.46 4.53
CA GLN A 248 -1.07 14.23 3.64
C GLN A 248 -1.64 15.64 3.48
N ALA A 249 -0.81 16.65 3.72
CA ALA A 249 -1.16 18.03 3.47
C ALA A 249 0.01 18.72 2.75
N ALA A 250 -0.29 19.48 1.71
CA ALA A 250 0.73 20.08 0.87
C ALA A 250 1.67 21.00 1.66
N GLY A 251 2.95 20.75 1.56
CA GLY A 251 4.00 21.47 2.30
C GLY A 251 4.25 20.96 3.73
N LEU A 252 3.56 19.91 4.15
CA LEU A 252 3.80 19.24 5.44
C LEU A 252 4.34 17.82 5.22
N GLU A 253 5.08 17.30 6.21
CA GLU A 253 5.46 15.91 6.22
C GLU A 253 4.22 15.02 6.44
N PRO A 254 4.06 13.93 5.71
CA PRO A 254 2.96 13.00 5.91
C PRO A 254 2.95 12.43 7.33
N GLN A 255 1.78 12.40 7.96
CA GLN A 255 1.58 11.82 9.28
C GLN A 255 0.87 10.48 9.15
N VAL A 256 1.27 9.52 9.96
CA VAL A 256 0.70 8.16 9.96
C VAL A 256 0.36 7.77 11.40
N PHE A 257 -0.87 7.27 11.55
CA PHE A 257 -1.40 6.82 12.84
C PHE A 257 -1.94 5.41 12.68
N SER A 258 -1.82 4.59 13.70
CA SER A 258 -2.39 3.25 13.68
C SER A 258 -3.13 2.93 14.96
N GLY A 259 -4.11 2.07 14.86
CA GLY A 259 -4.89 1.59 15.99
C GLY A 259 -5.59 0.28 15.68
N SER A 260 -6.48 -0.11 16.59
CA SER A 260 -7.22 -1.36 16.47
C SER A 260 -8.59 -1.23 17.08
N PHE A 261 -9.58 -1.78 16.41
CA PHE A 261 -10.90 -2.06 16.96
C PHE A 261 -10.98 -3.53 17.35
N VAL A 262 -11.53 -3.82 18.52
CA VAL A 262 -11.58 -5.19 19.07
C VAL A 262 -12.99 -5.49 19.57
N GLY A 263 -13.51 -6.64 19.18
CA GLY A 263 -14.88 -7.05 19.51
C GLY A 263 -15.95 -6.34 18.67
N ALA A 264 -17.18 -6.30 19.17
CA ALA A 264 -18.31 -5.73 18.46
C ALA A 264 -18.15 -4.22 18.22
N ALA A 265 -18.63 -3.73 17.07
CA ALA A 265 -18.55 -2.33 16.69
C ALA A 265 -19.15 -1.39 17.75
N GLY A 266 -20.31 -1.70 18.29
CA GLY A 266 -20.95 -0.90 19.35
C GLY A 266 -20.21 -0.84 20.70
N ALA A 267 -19.13 -1.61 20.86
CA ALA A 267 -18.22 -1.52 22.02
C ALA A 267 -17.03 -0.58 21.77
N ASN A 268 -16.84 -0.13 20.55
CA ASN A 268 -15.76 0.75 20.16
C ASN A 268 -16.33 2.15 19.87
N PRO A 269 -15.96 3.18 20.66
CA PRO A 269 -16.31 4.56 20.32
C PRO A 269 -15.56 5.03 19.09
N GLU A 270 -16.06 6.09 18.41
CA GLU A 270 -15.30 6.80 17.40
C GLU A 270 -13.88 7.13 17.93
N ALA A 271 -12.87 6.82 17.13
CA ALA A 271 -11.48 7.11 17.46
C ALA A 271 -11.08 8.46 16.86
N GLU A 272 -10.90 9.48 17.71
CA GLU A 272 -10.25 10.70 17.27
C GLU A 272 -8.76 10.43 17.03
N ILE A 273 -8.34 10.59 15.78
CA ILE A 273 -6.99 10.24 15.33
C ILE A 273 -6.04 11.40 15.55
N THR A 274 -6.40 12.58 15.04
CA THR A 274 -5.55 13.76 15.12
C THR A 274 -6.33 15.02 14.74
N THR A 275 -5.78 16.16 15.13
CA THR A 275 -6.03 17.46 14.50
C THR A 275 -4.75 17.95 13.85
N PHE A 276 -4.86 18.64 12.72
CA PHE A 276 -3.72 19.23 12.04
C PHE A 276 -4.12 20.56 11.39
N THR A 277 -3.17 21.43 11.17
CA THR A 277 -3.38 22.73 10.52
C THR A 277 -2.76 22.72 9.13
N TYR A 278 -3.56 23.06 8.14
CA TYR A 278 -3.12 23.24 6.75
C TYR A 278 -3.06 24.71 6.37
#